data_03db3e76d3aa72062f5fac32bbbbfc0b
#
_entry.id   03db3e76d3aa72062f5fac32bbbbfc0b
#
_cell.length_a   1.000
_cell.length_b   1.000
_cell.length_c   1.000
_cell.angle_alpha   90.00
_cell.angle_beta   90.00
_cell.angle_gamma   90.00
#
_symmetry.space_group_name_H-M   'P 1'
#
loop_
_entity.id
_entity.type
_entity.pdbx_description
1 polymer ?
#
loop_
_entity_poly.entity_id
_entity_poly.type
_entity_poly.pdbx_seq_one_letter_code
_entity_poly.pdbx_strand_id
1 'polypeptide(L)'
;MKRILIGLAALTASELSAQKSDGTLKKAFQDKFYIGTAMSLPQIDGTDQKAATIIKKQFSSIVAENCMKSMFLQPQEGKFFFDDADKFVDFGMKNNMFIIGHTLIWHSQLPKWFFSDKNGKDVSPEVLKQRMKNHITTVVSRYKGKVKGWDVVNEAILEDGSYRKSKFYEILGEDFIPLAFQYAQEADPDAELYYNDYNEWYPEKVKTVIKMVEKLKSRGIRIDGVGMQAHVGMDNPSIDEYEKAILAYSNAGVKVNITELEISALPSPWGSSANVSDTVAYQKEMNPYTKGLPKEVEMKWEKRYLDFFGLFLQHKDKIRRVTLWGVTDKQSWKNDFPVKGRTDYPLLFDRNDQEKPVVQKIIKLAEKN
;
A
#
# COMPACT_ATOMS: atom_id res chain seq x y z
N MET A 1 -27.67 4.59 -78.85
CA MET A 1 -26.42 4.72 -78.08
C MET A 1 -26.77 5.08 -76.63
N LYS A 2 -26.75 4.08 -75.75
CA LYS A 2 -27.01 4.23 -74.31
C LYS A 2 -25.66 4.36 -73.58
N ARG A 3 -25.42 5.48 -72.91
CA ARG A 3 -24.25 5.66 -72.06
C ARG A 3 -24.58 5.16 -70.62
N ILE A 4 -23.81 4.16 -70.22
CA ILE A 4 -23.85 3.65 -68.82
C ILE A 4 -22.89 4.51 -68.00
N LEU A 5 -23.44 5.20 -66.98
CA LEU A 5 -22.64 5.82 -65.91
C LEU A 5 -22.35 4.79 -64.83
N ILE A 6 -21.08 4.52 -64.62
CA ILE A 6 -20.60 3.71 -63.48
C ILE A 6 -20.30 4.71 -62.35
N GLY A 7 -21.13 4.67 -61.31
CA GLY A 7 -20.89 5.44 -60.09
C GLY A 7 -19.87 4.71 -59.20
N LEU A 8 -18.72 5.34 -58.95
CA LEU A 8 -17.73 4.89 -57.97
C LEU A 8 -18.22 5.33 -56.57
N ALA A 9 -18.62 4.35 -55.77
CA ALA A 9 -18.87 4.60 -54.34
C ALA A 9 -17.52 4.59 -53.58
N ALA A 10 -17.11 5.74 -53.14
CA ALA A 10 -15.96 5.85 -52.25
C ALA A 10 -16.39 5.45 -50.82
N LEU A 11 -15.90 4.30 -50.33
CA LEU A 11 -15.98 3.96 -48.90
C LEU A 11 -15.00 4.88 -48.12
N THR A 12 -15.54 5.83 -47.40
CA THR A 12 -14.78 6.54 -46.36
C THR A 12 -14.67 5.66 -45.15
N ALA A 13 -13.47 5.14 -44.93
CA ALA A 13 -13.12 4.50 -43.67
C ALA A 13 -13.08 5.61 -42.60
N SER A 14 -14.11 5.69 -41.76
CA SER A 14 -14.08 6.50 -40.55
C SER A 14 -13.14 5.83 -39.56
N GLU A 15 -11.93 6.37 -39.42
CA GLU A 15 -11.07 6.09 -38.26
C GLU A 15 -11.82 6.54 -37.02
N LEU A 16 -12.31 5.59 -36.23
CA LEU A 16 -12.71 5.86 -34.85
C LEU A 16 -11.44 6.23 -34.09
N SER A 17 -11.12 7.50 -34.02
CA SER A 17 -10.20 8.01 -33.04
C SER A 17 -10.82 7.73 -31.67
N ALA A 18 -10.25 6.80 -30.93
CA ALA A 18 -10.62 6.57 -29.54
C ALA A 18 -10.42 7.88 -28.79
N GLN A 19 -11.52 8.57 -28.52
CA GLN A 19 -11.54 9.79 -27.74
C GLN A 19 -10.89 9.48 -26.39
N LYS A 20 -9.71 10.05 -26.13
CA LYS A 20 -9.06 9.93 -24.82
C LYS A 20 -10.05 10.42 -23.79
N SER A 21 -10.50 9.55 -22.90
CA SER A 21 -11.29 9.95 -21.75
C SER A 21 -10.42 10.91 -20.93
N ASP A 22 -10.89 12.13 -20.68
CA ASP A 22 -10.25 13.10 -19.77
C ASP A 22 -10.44 12.70 -18.29
N GLY A 23 -10.83 11.45 -18.05
CA GLY A 23 -11.04 10.89 -16.72
C GLY A 23 -9.75 10.75 -15.93
N THR A 24 -9.86 10.92 -14.62
CA THR A 24 -8.77 10.63 -13.69
C THR A 24 -9.18 9.51 -12.75
N LEU A 25 -8.21 8.76 -12.20
CA LEU A 25 -8.50 7.71 -11.24
C LEU A 25 -9.33 8.24 -10.07
N LYS A 26 -8.93 9.35 -9.43
CA LYS A 26 -9.67 9.90 -8.29
C LYS A 26 -11.13 10.26 -8.61
N LYS A 27 -11.43 10.70 -9.84
CA LYS A 27 -12.80 10.99 -10.27
C LYS A 27 -13.60 9.71 -10.53
N ALA A 28 -12.99 8.73 -11.19
CA ALA A 28 -13.64 7.45 -11.50
C ALA A 28 -13.99 6.63 -10.24
N PHE A 29 -13.23 6.81 -9.16
CA PHE A 29 -13.43 6.09 -7.90
C PHE A 29 -14.07 6.91 -6.77
N GLN A 30 -14.47 8.17 -7.00
CA GLN A 30 -14.92 9.09 -5.95
C GLN A 30 -16.08 8.55 -5.08
N ASP A 31 -17.00 7.76 -5.68
CA ASP A 31 -18.17 7.20 -5.00
C ASP A 31 -18.00 5.71 -4.62
N LYS A 32 -16.78 5.19 -4.68
CA LYS A 32 -16.48 3.78 -4.47
C LYS A 32 -15.56 3.58 -3.28
N PHE A 33 -14.32 3.99 -3.42
CA PHE A 33 -13.28 3.94 -2.40
C PHE A 33 -12.18 4.97 -2.71
N TYR A 34 -11.36 5.32 -1.74
CA TYR A 34 -10.21 6.17 -2.00
C TYR A 34 -9.19 5.43 -2.87
N ILE A 35 -8.73 6.09 -3.92
CA ILE A 35 -7.58 5.62 -4.72
C ILE A 35 -6.35 6.42 -4.29
N GLY A 36 -5.29 5.72 -3.88
CA GLY A 36 -4.13 6.33 -3.25
C GLY A 36 -2.80 5.88 -3.83
N THR A 37 -1.74 6.54 -3.35
CA THR A 37 -0.36 6.16 -3.67
C THR A 37 0.58 6.44 -2.50
N ALA A 38 1.66 5.64 -2.38
CA ALA A 38 2.77 5.96 -1.50
C ALA A 38 3.62 7.08 -2.10
N MET A 39 4.11 7.98 -1.22
CA MET A 39 4.96 9.11 -1.58
C MET A 39 6.36 8.95 -0.99
N SER A 40 7.37 9.05 -1.83
CA SER A 40 8.78 9.15 -1.43
C SER A 40 9.20 10.60 -1.18
N LEU A 41 10.34 10.79 -0.53
CA LEU A 41 10.82 12.11 -0.14
C LEU A 41 10.95 13.12 -1.32
N PRO A 42 11.46 12.75 -2.52
CA PRO A 42 11.52 13.67 -3.66
C PRO A 42 10.17 14.24 -4.11
N GLN A 43 9.09 13.51 -3.89
CA GLN A 43 7.72 13.97 -4.20
C GLN A 43 7.18 14.89 -3.11
N ILE A 44 7.58 14.60 -1.85
CA ILE A 44 7.16 15.35 -0.65
C ILE A 44 7.85 16.72 -0.61
N ASP A 45 9.16 16.78 -0.87
CA ASP A 45 9.94 18.01 -0.85
C ASP A 45 9.86 18.83 -2.15
N GLY A 46 9.23 18.26 -3.20
CA GLY A 46 9.00 18.91 -4.48
C GLY A 46 10.18 18.82 -5.46
N THR A 47 11.22 18.04 -5.19
CA THR A 47 12.33 17.81 -6.15
C THR A 47 11.90 16.95 -7.33
N ASP A 48 10.90 16.04 -7.16
CA ASP A 48 10.23 15.34 -8.26
C ASP A 48 8.85 15.95 -8.55
N GLN A 49 8.82 17.07 -9.24
CA GLN A 49 7.59 17.79 -9.58
C GLN A 49 6.69 17.02 -10.55
N LYS A 50 7.24 16.16 -11.42
CA LYS A 50 6.45 15.37 -12.37
C LYS A 50 5.59 14.36 -11.64
N ALA A 51 6.20 13.55 -10.79
CA ALA A 51 5.46 12.58 -9.98
C ALA A 51 4.48 13.28 -9.02
N ALA A 52 4.86 14.40 -8.39
CA ALA A 52 3.95 15.19 -7.56
C ALA A 52 2.73 15.71 -8.35
N THR A 53 2.89 16.04 -9.63
CA THR A 53 1.78 16.45 -10.51
C THR A 53 0.83 15.27 -10.80
N ILE A 54 1.39 14.08 -11.06
CA ILE A 54 0.61 12.85 -11.22
C ILE A 54 -0.21 12.58 -9.95
N ILE A 55 0.42 12.67 -8.78
CA ILE A 55 -0.26 12.45 -7.49
C ILE A 55 -1.47 13.37 -7.35
N LYS A 56 -1.29 14.67 -7.52
CA LYS A 56 -2.37 15.67 -7.42
C LYS A 56 -3.50 15.43 -8.41
N LYS A 57 -3.17 14.95 -9.61
CA LYS A 57 -4.15 14.73 -10.69
C LYS A 57 -4.93 13.42 -10.49
N GLN A 58 -4.27 12.34 -10.07
CA GLN A 58 -4.80 10.99 -10.19
C GLN A 58 -5.32 10.40 -8.86
N PHE A 59 -4.81 10.86 -7.71
CA PHE A 59 -5.08 10.20 -6.44
C PHE A 59 -5.87 11.08 -5.47
N SER A 60 -6.68 10.44 -4.62
CA SER A 60 -7.49 11.05 -3.56
C SER A 60 -6.97 10.71 -2.15
N SER A 61 -5.99 9.82 -2.05
CA SER A 61 -5.35 9.40 -0.78
C SER A 61 -3.84 9.27 -0.94
N ILE A 62 -3.11 9.48 0.14
CA ILE A 62 -1.66 9.33 0.18
C ILE A 62 -1.21 8.63 1.46
N VAL A 63 -0.08 7.92 1.37
CA VAL A 63 0.66 7.34 2.48
C VAL A 63 2.14 7.68 2.33
N ALA A 64 2.85 7.89 3.44
CA ALA A 64 4.30 8.12 3.37
C ALA A 64 5.03 6.78 3.22
N GLU A 65 5.89 6.66 2.20
CA GLU A 65 6.70 5.46 2.01
C GLU A 65 7.67 5.22 3.20
N ASN A 66 8.31 6.27 3.70
CA ASN A 66 9.35 6.15 4.73
C ASN A 66 9.27 7.19 5.86
N CYS A 67 9.00 8.46 5.59
CA CYS A 67 9.23 9.56 6.55
C CYS A 67 8.38 9.52 7.83
N MET A 68 7.33 8.68 7.88
CA MET A 68 6.54 8.47 9.09
C MET A 68 6.89 7.18 9.86
N LYS A 69 7.89 6.41 9.43
CA LYS A 69 8.38 5.23 10.15
C LYS A 69 9.23 5.65 11.36
N SER A 70 9.21 4.85 12.42
CA SER A 70 9.87 5.18 13.70
C SER A 70 11.36 5.51 13.57
N MET A 71 12.08 4.86 12.64
CA MET A 71 13.50 5.13 12.36
C MET A 71 13.75 6.58 11.95
N PHE A 72 12.83 7.19 11.21
CA PHE A 72 12.94 8.57 10.72
C PHE A 72 12.35 9.58 11.70
N LEU A 73 11.18 9.25 12.30
CA LEU A 73 10.52 10.15 13.23
C LEU A 73 11.22 10.27 14.57
N GLN A 74 11.79 9.18 15.11
CA GLN A 74 12.39 9.15 16.44
C GLN A 74 13.67 8.30 16.48
N PRO A 75 14.72 8.67 15.74
CA PRO A 75 15.97 7.89 15.68
C PRO A 75 16.69 7.78 17.03
N GLN A 76 16.40 8.68 17.98
CA GLN A 76 16.91 8.65 19.35
C GLN A 76 15.74 8.77 20.34
N GLU A 77 15.84 8.09 21.50
CA GLU A 77 14.82 8.18 22.54
C GLU A 77 14.55 9.63 22.95
N GLY A 78 13.28 10.03 22.94
CA GLY A 78 12.84 11.38 23.29
C GLY A 78 13.14 12.49 22.28
N LYS A 79 13.79 12.18 21.14
CA LYS A 79 14.09 13.17 20.08
C LYS A 79 13.31 12.86 18.82
N PHE A 80 12.39 13.75 18.48
CA PHE A 80 11.55 13.63 17.30
C PHE A 80 11.99 14.57 16.18
N PHE A 81 11.92 14.08 14.94
CA PHE A 81 12.22 14.79 13.71
C PHE A 81 11.00 14.73 12.80
N PHE A 82 10.25 15.80 12.73
CA PHE A 82 8.97 15.86 12.04
C PHE A 82 9.00 16.57 10.69
N ASP A 83 10.11 17.20 10.32
CA ASP A 83 10.17 18.10 9.16
C ASP A 83 9.64 17.48 7.86
N ASP A 84 10.04 16.26 7.55
CA ASP A 84 9.60 15.59 6.33
C ASP A 84 8.18 15.04 6.45
N ALA A 85 7.79 14.57 7.62
CA ALA A 85 6.43 14.13 7.90
C ALA A 85 5.45 15.33 7.90
N ASP A 86 5.87 16.51 8.41
CA ASP A 86 5.09 17.74 8.32
C ASP A 86 4.86 18.16 6.89
N LYS A 87 5.91 18.15 6.04
CA LYS A 87 5.76 18.43 4.59
C LYS A 87 4.81 17.46 3.90
N PHE A 88 4.88 16.16 4.25
CA PHE A 88 3.97 15.15 3.73
C PHE A 88 2.51 15.43 4.10
N VAL A 89 2.25 15.71 5.39
CA VAL A 89 0.90 16.02 5.87
C VAL A 89 0.40 17.32 5.24
N ASP A 90 1.24 18.35 5.15
CA ASP A 90 0.91 19.61 4.50
C ASP A 90 0.57 19.44 3.01
N PHE A 91 1.31 18.56 2.30
CA PHE A 91 0.98 18.22 0.91
C PHE A 91 -0.43 17.63 0.80
N GLY A 92 -0.76 16.67 1.66
CA GLY A 92 -2.09 16.05 1.68
C GLY A 92 -3.20 17.04 2.02
N MET A 93 -3.00 17.86 3.04
CA MET A 93 -3.96 18.89 3.45
C MET A 93 -4.20 19.92 2.35
N LYS A 94 -3.15 20.45 1.72
CA LYS A 94 -3.26 21.43 0.61
C LYS A 94 -3.97 20.87 -0.62
N ASN A 95 -4.00 19.57 -0.81
CA ASN A 95 -4.63 18.92 -1.96
C ASN A 95 -5.93 18.16 -1.58
N ASN A 96 -6.48 18.37 -0.37
CA ASN A 96 -7.70 17.74 0.14
C ASN A 96 -7.67 16.19 0.03
N MET A 97 -6.53 15.57 0.37
CA MET A 97 -6.34 14.14 0.28
C MET A 97 -6.63 13.44 1.62
N PHE A 98 -7.06 12.18 1.54
CA PHE A 98 -7.16 11.30 2.69
C PHE A 98 -5.74 10.83 3.05
N ILE A 99 -5.25 11.25 4.21
CA ILE A 99 -3.85 11.05 4.63
C ILE A 99 -3.77 9.85 5.57
N ILE A 100 -2.87 8.90 5.27
CA ILE A 100 -2.59 7.71 6.07
C ILE A 100 -1.21 7.84 6.70
N GLY A 101 -1.15 7.59 8.02
CA GLY A 101 0.11 7.46 8.75
C GLY A 101 0.60 6.00 8.71
N HIS A 102 1.80 5.79 8.23
CA HIS A 102 2.44 4.47 8.12
C HIS A 102 3.87 4.55 8.66
N THR A 103 4.19 3.86 9.68
CA THR A 103 3.45 3.00 10.59
C THR A 103 3.91 3.25 12.02
N LEU A 104 3.03 3.05 13.02
CA LEU A 104 3.38 3.35 14.40
C LEU A 104 4.29 2.29 15.03
N ILE A 105 3.94 1.01 14.88
CA ILE A 105 4.68 -0.14 15.42
C ILE A 105 4.98 -1.15 14.32
N TRP A 106 6.26 -1.36 14.07
CA TRP A 106 6.75 -2.33 13.10
C TRP A 106 8.08 -2.92 13.56
N HIS A 107 8.34 -4.19 13.30
CA HIS A 107 9.56 -4.89 13.68
C HIS A 107 10.78 -4.47 12.85
N SER A 108 10.58 -3.84 11.71
CA SER A 108 11.61 -3.35 10.79
C SER A 108 11.69 -1.83 10.78
N GLN A 109 12.74 -1.26 10.24
CA GLN A 109 13.01 0.19 10.16
C GLN A 109 12.71 0.95 11.46
N LEU A 110 13.23 0.42 12.55
CA LEU A 110 12.99 0.82 13.92
C LEU A 110 14.34 1.01 14.64
N PRO A 111 14.51 2.06 15.46
CA PRO A 111 15.76 2.27 16.21
C PRO A 111 15.95 1.26 17.33
N LYS A 112 17.21 0.83 17.54
CA LYS A 112 17.53 -0.16 18.57
C LYS A 112 17.17 0.28 19.99
N TRP A 113 17.16 1.60 20.29
CA TRP A 113 16.83 2.12 21.60
C TRP A 113 15.44 1.69 22.09
N PHE A 114 14.51 1.35 21.21
CA PHE A 114 13.20 0.84 21.64
C PHE A 114 13.31 -0.37 22.58
N PHE A 115 14.29 -1.22 22.37
CA PHE A 115 14.41 -2.50 23.07
C PHE A 115 15.61 -2.58 24.01
N SER A 116 16.56 -1.67 23.89
CA SER A 116 17.82 -1.76 24.64
C SER A 116 17.95 -0.67 25.70
N ASP A 117 18.51 -1.02 26.85
CA ASP A 117 19.00 -0.07 27.85
C ASP A 117 20.37 0.52 27.44
N LYS A 118 20.93 1.39 28.28
CA LYS A 118 22.26 2.00 28.05
C LYS A 118 23.41 1.00 27.98
N ASN A 119 23.23 -0.22 28.44
CA ASN A 119 24.23 -1.31 28.44
C ASN A 119 23.99 -2.29 27.28
N GLY A 120 22.99 -2.04 26.40
CA GLY A 120 22.63 -2.90 25.29
C GLY A 120 21.82 -4.14 25.67
N LYS A 121 21.32 -4.24 26.92
CA LYS A 121 20.43 -5.30 27.36
C LYS A 121 18.98 -4.97 27.05
N ASP A 122 18.17 -6.01 26.83
CA ASP A 122 16.73 -5.83 26.65
C ASP A 122 16.10 -5.13 27.85
N VAL A 123 15.21 -4.19 27.58
CA VAL A 123 14.47 -3.45 28.61
C VAL A 123 13.37 -4.30 29.23
N SER A 124 12.89 -3.89 30.41
CA SER A 124 11.72 -4.53 31.04
C SER A 124 10.43 -4.26 30.22
N PRO A 125 9.40 -5.11 30.40
CA PRO A 125 8.08 -4.90 29.81
C PRO A 125 7.51 -3.51 30.08
N GLU A 126 7.67 -2.98 31.30
CA GLU A 126 7.17 -1.66 31.70
C GLU A 126 7.85 -0.53 30.94
N VAL A 127 9.16 -0.62 30.75
CA VAL A 127 9.94 0.36 29.96
C VAL A 127 9.50 0.33 28.50
N LEU A 128 9.33 -0.86 27.91
CA LEU A 128 8.88 -0.96 26.52
C LEU A 128 7.45 -0.41 26.34
N LYS A 129 6.52 -0.72 27.25
CA LYS A 129 5.16 -0.15 27.24
C LYS A 129 5.21 1.38 27.28
N GLN A 130 6.05 1.95 28.14
CA GLN A 130 6.19 3.41 28.26
C GLN A 130 6.78 4.03 26.98
N ARG A 131 7.79 3.39 26.36
CA ARG A 131 8.38 3.84 25.10
C ARG A 131 7.38 3.79 23.96
N MET A 132 6.63 2.70 23.83
CA MET A 132 5.53 2.57 22.86
C MET A 132 4.48 3.67 23.07
N LYS A 133 4.03 3.86 24.31
CA LYS A 133 3.03 4.90 24.63
C LYS A 133 3.53 6.28 24.26
N ASN A 134 4.74 6.64 24.65
CA ASN A 134 5.32 7.95 24.34
C ASN A 134 5.44 8.18 22.84
N HIS A 135 5.94 7.18 22.08
CA HIS A 135 6.08 7.29 20.64
C HIS A 135 4.72 7.48 19.97
N ILE A 136 3.79 6.58 20.22
CA ILE A 136 2.44 6.58 19.59
C ILE A 136 1.70 7.88 19.93
N THR A 137 1.63 8.23 21.21
CA THR A 137 0.91 9.44 21.68
C THR A 137 1.50 10.69 21.05
N THR A 138 2.83 10.83 21.02
CA THR A 138 3.47 12.02 20.45
C THR A 138 3.21 12.15 18.96
N VAL A 139 3.36 11.05 18.20
CA VAL A 139 3.18 11.05 16.75
C VAL A 139 1.71 11.28 16.38
N VAL A 140 0.80 10.51 16.95
CA VAL A 140 -0.63 10.59 16.63
C VAL A 140 -1.22 11.94 17.04
N SER A 141 -0.90 12.44 18.25
CA SER A 141 -1.41 13.75 18.72
C SER A 141 -0.91 14.91 17.86
N ARG A 142 0.32 14.85 17.32
CA ARG A 142 0.83 15.89 16.42
C ARG A 142 -0.03 16.06 15.17
N TYR A 143 -0.54 14.96 14.64
CA TYR A 143 -1.30 14.94 13.39
C TYR A 143 -2.81 14.73 13.58
N LYS A 144 -3.28 14.87 14.83
CA LYS A 144 -4.70 14.74 15.16
C LYS A 144 -5.57 15.61 14.26
N GLY A 145 -6.63 15.00 13.69
CA GLY A 145 -7.57 15.66 12.78
C GLY A 145 -7.03 15.87 11.35
N LYS A 146 -5.71 15.73 11.11
CA LYS A 146 -5.08 15.84 9.79
C LYS A 146 -4.88 14.46 9.14
N VAL A 147 -4.18 13.57 9.81
CA VAL A 147 -4.07 12.15 9.42
C VAL A 147 -5.41 11.48 9.72
N LYS A 148 -5.97 10.79 8.75
CA LYS A 148 -7.33 10.23 8.82
C LYS A 148 -7.35 8.76 9.25
N GLY A 149 -6.22 8.09 9.13
CA GLY A 149 -6.07 6.70 9.55
C GLY A 149 -4.61 6.33 9.77
N TRP A 150 -4.37 5.36 10.65
CA TRP A 150 -3.04 4.89 11.02
C TRP A 150 -2.91 3.39 10.82
N ASP A 151 -1.85 2.97 10.15
CA ASP A 151 -1.36 1.60 10.24
C ASP A 151 -0.69 1.46 11.62
N VAL A 152 -1.45 0.99 12.61
CA VAL A 152 -1.03 0.98 14.03
C VAL A 152 0.02 -0.07 14.28
N VAL A 153 -0.21 -1.29 13.79
CA VAL A 153 0.73 -2.41 13.84
C VAL A 153 0.91 -2.99 12.45
N ASN A 154 2.17 -3.16 12.05
CA ASN A 154 2.54 -3.68 10.75
C ASN A 154 3.27 -5.03 10.89
N GLU A 155 2.84 -6.05 10.11
CA GLU A 155 3.53 -7.33 9.86
C GLU A 155 3.83 -8.15 11.12
N ALA A 156 2.85 -8.33 11.99
CA ALA A 156 3.01 -9.07 13.23
C ALA A 156 2.71 -10.58 13.14
N ILE A 157 2.11 -11.04 12.03
CA ILE A 157 1.63 -12.41 11.87
C ILE A 157 2.27 -13.03 10.63
N LEU A 158 2.80 -14.26 10.76
CA LEU A 158 3.44 -14.99 9.67
C LEU A 158 2.42 -15.78 8.84
N GLU A 159 2.85 -16.32 7.69
CA GLU A 159 2.00 -17.05 6.74
C GLU A 159 1.37 -18.32 7.34
N ASP A 160 2.05 -18.96 8.29
CA ASP A 160 1.56 -20.13 9.03
C ASP A 160 0.58 -19.77 10.17
N GLY A 161 0.25 -18.49 10.30
CA GLY A 161 -0.64 -17.95 11.34
C GLY A 161 0.04 -17.76 12.71
N SER A 162 1.33 -18.02 12.85
CA SER A 162 2.04 -17.74 14.08
C SER A 162 2.39 -16.26 14.21
N TYR A 163 2.51 -15.75 15.44
CA TYR A 163 3.01 -14.41 15.67
C TYR A 163 4.52 -14.33 15.37
N ARG A 164 4.91 -13.29 14.65
CA ARG A 164 6.32 -12.98 14.40
C ARG A 164 7.06 -12.77 15.72
N LYS A 165 8.17 -13.50 15.91
CA LYS A 165 9.03 -13.39 17.09
C LYS A 165 9.89 -12.12 17.05
N SER A 166 9.22 -10.97 16.91
CA SER A 166 9.84 -9.66 17.01
C SER A 166 10.19 -9.35 18.47
N LYS A 167 11.07 -8.36 18.70
CA LYS A 167 11.38 -7.90 20.07
C LYS A 167 10.15 -7.41 20.82
N PHE A 168 9.16 -6.84 20.15
CA PHE A 168 7.86 -6.52 20.77
C PHE A 168 7.18 -7.77 21.33
N TYR A 169 7.14 -8.85 20.53
CA TYR A 169 6.53 -10.11 20.94
C TYR A 169 7.35 -10.82 22.02
N GLU A 170 8.69 -10.84 21.91
CA GLU A 170 9.56 -11.50 22.90
C GLU A 170 9.42 -10.88 24.29
N ILE A 171 9.24 -9.54 24.39
CA ILE A 171 9.16 -8.81 25.65
C ILE A 171 7.73 -8.73 26.19
N LEU A 172 6.71 -8.53 25.32
CA LEU A 172 5.33 -8.26 25.72
C LEU A 172 4.33 -9.35 25.35
N GLY A 173 4.77 -10.40 24.64
CA GLY A 173 3.84 -11.39 24.07
C GLY A 173 2.88 -10.73 23.07
N GLU A 174 1.69 -11.28 22.89
CA GLU A 174 0.65 -10.74 22.02
C GLU A 174 0.09 -9.38 22.48
N ASP A 175 0.32 -9.00 23.75
CA ASP A 175 -0.28 -7.79 24.33
C ASP A 175 0.30 -6.49 23.76
N PHE A 176 1.43 -6.53 23.04
CA PHE A 176 1.94 -5.32 22.38
C PHE A 176 0.94 -4.78 21.33
N ILE A 177 0.14 -5.65 20.68
CA ILE A 177 -0.84 -5.23 19.68
C ILE A 177 -1.99 -4.45 20.33
N PRO A 178 -2.76 -4.99 21.30
CA PRO A 178 -3.81 -4.22 21.94
C PRO A 178 -3.30 -2.96 22.64
N LEU A 179 -2.10 -2.96 23.21
CA LEU A 179 -1.51 -1.76 23.78
C LEU A 179 -1.27 -0.67 22.72
N ALA A 180 -0.74 -1.03 21.55
CA ALA A 180 -0.52 -0.06 20.46
C ALA A 180 -1.83 0.56 19.97
N PHE A 181 -2.88 -0.26 19.75
CA PHE A 181 -4.20 0.22 19.34
C PHE A 181 -4.85 1.10 20.42
N GLN A 182 -4.75 0.72 21.69
CA GLN A 182 -5.25 1.53 22.79
C GLN A 182 -4.58 2.90 22.84
N TYR A 183 -3.25 2.97 22.76
CA TYR A 183 -2.52 4.23 22.79
C TYR A 183 -2.85 5.13 21.60
N ALA A 184 -3.04 4.55 20.40
CA ALA A 184 -3.46 5.29 19.22
C ALA A 184 -4.89 5.83 19.36
N GLN A 185 -5.82 5.01 19.86
CA GLN A 185 -7.22 5.41 20.13
C GLN A 185 -7.30 6.53 21.19
N GLU A 186 -6.50 6.46 22.26
CA GLU A 186 -6.43 7.49 23.29
C GLU A 186 -5.90 8.82 22.74
N ALA A 187 -4.91 8.78 21.83
CA ALA A 187 -4.28 9.95 21.25
C ALA A 187 -5.17 10.67 20.22
N ASP A 188 -5.84 9.91 19.34
CA ASP A 188 -6.82 10.44 18.38
C ASP A 188 -8.03 9.48 18.25
N PRO A 189 -9.13 9.75 18.95
CA PRO A 189 -10.32 8.91 18.88
C PRO A 189 -11.06 8.97 17.53
N ASP A 190 -10.76 9.94 16.67
CA ASP A 190 -11.45 10.15 15.39
C ASP A 190 -10.71 9.53 14.21
N ALA A 191 -9.40 9.27 14.31
CA ALA A 191 -8.64 8.62 13.25
C ALA A 191 -8.99 7.13 13.13
N GLU A 192 -9.10 6.61 11.93
CA GLU A 192 -9.30 5.18 11.70
C GLU A 192 -8.03 4.39 12.08
N LEU A 193 -8.16 3.20 12.66
CA LEU A 193 -7.06 2.37 13.16
C LEU A 193 -6.98 1.04 12.41
N TYR A 194 -5.82 0.70 11.87
CA TYR A 194 -5.62 -0.46 11.00
C TYR A 194 -4.50 -1.39 11.50
N TYR A 195 -4.70 -2.68 11.27
CA TYR A 195 -3.63 -3.66 11.20
C TYR A 195 -3.23 -3.82 9.74
N ASN A 196 -1.95 -3.82 9.40
CA ASN A 196 -1.45 -3.94 8.04
C ASN A 196 -0.45 -5.10 7.91
N ASP A 197 -0.56 -5.92 6.86
CA ASP A 197 0.36 -7.05 6.66
C ASP A 197 0.45 -7.42 5.17
N TYR A 198 1.44 -8.22 4.80
CA TYR A 198 1.60 -8.81 3.47
C TYR A 198 1.11 -10.28 3.47
N ASN A 199 0.89 -10.86 2.29
CA ASN A 199 0.41 -12.24 2.13
C ASN A 199 -0.88 -12.56 2.91
N GLU A 200 -1.76 -11.59 3.04
CA GLU A 200 -2.97 -11.59 3.88
C GLU A 200 -4.06 -12.54 3.38
N TRP A 201 -3.84 -13.18 2.25
CA TRP A 201 -4.72 -14.21 1.69
C TRP A 201 -4.40 -15.63 2.16
N TYR A 202 -3.26 -15.86 2.85
CA TYR A 202 -2.92 -17.17 3.39
C TYR A 202 -3.92 -17.60 4.47
N PRO A 203 -4.55 -18.80 4.36
CA PRO A 203 -5.68 -19.15 5.22
C PRO A 203 -5.38 -19.13 6.72
N GLU A 204 -4.18 -19.58 7.14
CA GLU A 204 -3.82 -19.59 8.56
C GLU A 204 -3.53 -18.16 9.08
N LYS A 205 -2.92 -17.31 8.27
CA LYS A 205 -2.78 -15.87 8.59
C LYS A 205 -4.14 -15.20 8.72
N VAL A 206 -5.06 -15.42 7.78
CA VAL A 206 -6.45 -14.90 7.84
C VAL A 206 -7.12 -15.26 9.15
N LYS A 207 -7.06 -16.54 9.55
CA LYS A 207 -7.66 -17.01 10.81
C LYS A 207 -7.09 -16.29 12.04
N THR A 208 -5.76 -16.10 12.08
CA THR A 208 -5.11 -15.44 13.22
C THR A 208 -5.40 -13.94 13.25
N VAL A 209 -5.41 -13.27 12.10
CA VAL A 209 -5.81 -11.84 12.02
C VAL A 209 -7.25 -11.65 12.48
N ILE A 210 -8.18 -12.53 12.09
CA ILE A 210 -9.58 -12.46 12.56
C ILE A 210 -9.65 -12.63 14.07
N LYS A 211 -8.97 -13.63 14.67
CA LYS A 211 -8.91 -13.80 16.13
C LYS A 211 -8.35 -12.57 16.84
N MET A 212 -7.33 -11.93 16.24
CA MET A 212 -6.79 -10.67 16.77
C MET A 212 -7.82 -9.55 16.74
N VAL A 213 -8.56 -9.39 15.64
CA VAL A 213 -9.67 -8.41 15.50
C VAL A 213 -10.75 -8.66 16.57
N GLU A 214 -11.18 -9.90 16.74
CA GLU A 214 -12.16 -10.30 17.76
C GLU A 214 -11.66 -10.02 19.18
N LYS A 215 -10.38 -10.32 19.46
CA LYS A 215 -9.73 -10.05 20.74
C LYS A 215 -9.68 -8.55 21.06
N LEU A 216 -9.35 -7.70 20.08
CA LEU A 216 -9.39 -6.24 20.25
C LEU A 216 -10.80 -5.75 20.59
N LYS A 217 -11.80 -6.16 19.79
CA LYS A 217 -13.21 -5.79 19.98
C LYS A 217 -13.74 -6.25 21.32
N SER A 218 -13.43 -7.47 21.76
CA SER A 218 -13.89 -8.00 23.07
C SER A 218 -13.32 -7.22 24.27
N ARG A 219 -12.18 -6.54 24.07
CA ARG A 219 -11.56 -5.65 25.07
C ARG A 219 -12.03 -4.19 24.97
N GLY A 220 -12.97 -3.87 24.07
CA GLY A 220 -13.41 -2.50 23.81
C GLY A 220 -12.36 -1.62 23.10
N ILE A 221 -11.35 -2.25 22.48
CA ILE A 221 -10.31 -1.57 21.72
C ILE A 221 -10.74 -1.52 20.25
N ARG A 222 -10.74 -0.31 19.67
CA ARG A 222 -11.20 -0.09 18.30
C ARG A 222 -10.16 -0.59 17.28
N ILE A 223 -10.65 -1.28 16.27
CA ILE A 223 -9.98 -1.57 15.01
C ILE A 223 -10.98 -1.36 13.88
N ASP A 224 -10.66 -0.47 12.94
CA ASP A 224 -11.57 -0.06 11.87
C ASP A 224 -11.34 -0.85 10.58
N GLY A 225 -10.13 -1.36 10.38
CA GLY A 225 -9.81 -2.10 9.17
C GLY A 225 -8.58 -2.99 9.27
N VAL A 226 -8.51 -3.90 8.30
CA VAL A 226 -7.34 -4.72 7.99
C VAL A 226 -6.76 -4.26 6.65
N GLY A 227 -5.46 -3.99 6.63
CA GLY A 227 -4.69 -3.67 5.44
C GLY A 227 -4.12 -4.93 4.81
N MET A 228 -4.44 -5.14 3.55
CA MET A 228 -3.84 -6.12 2.66
C MET A 228 -2.83 -5.40 1.78
N GLN A 229 -1.52 -5.62 2.02
CA GLN A 229 -0.46 -4.88 1.30
C GLN A 229 -0.55 -5.09 -0.22
N ALA A 230 -0.87 -6.29 -0.67
CA ALA A 230 -1.00 -6.62 -2.09
C ALA A 230 0.29 -6.47 -2.91
N HIS A 231 1.43 -6.87 -2.35
CA HIS A 231 2.65 -7.12 -3.11
C HIS A 231 2.50 -8.44 -3.87
N VAL A 232 1.92 -8.39 -5.06
CA VAL A 232 1.51 -9.60 -5.79
C VAL A 232 2.32 -9.82 -7.06
N GLY A 233 2.34 -11.08 -7.51
CA GLY A 233 2.94 -11.48 -8.78
C GLY A 233 1.89 -11.67 -9.88
N MET A 234 2.36 -12.16 -11.01
CA MET A 234 1.53 -12.39 -12.19
C MET A 234 0.44 -13.47 -11.99
N ASP A 235 0.76 -14.50 -11.20
CA ASP A 235 -0.09 -15.68 -11.08
C ASP A 235 -0.48 -15.97 -9.61
N ASN A 236 0.14 -15.33 -8.64
CA ASN A 236 -0.10 -15.55 -7.21
C ASN A 236 -0.34 -14.21 -6.49
N PRO A 237 -1.37 -14.13 -5.61
CA PRO A 237 -2.43 -15.12 -5.35
C PRO A 237 -3.41 -15.25 -6.51
N SER A 238 -4.24 -16.29 -6.55
CA SER A 238 -5.42 -16.30 -7.42
C SER A 238 -6.43 -15.23 -6.99
N ILE A 239 -7.29 -14.80 -7.91
CA ILE A 239 -8.36 -13.83 -7.60
C ILE A 239 -9.32 -14.41 -6.56
N ASP A 240 -9.64 -15.70 -6.65
CA ASP A 240 -10.53 -16.38 -5.71
C ASP A 240 -9.96 -16.46 -4.28
N GLU A 241 -8.65 -16.70 -4.13
CA GLU A 241 -7.99 -16.70 -2.82
C GLU A 241 -8.03 -15.32 -2.20
N TYR A 242 -7.76 -14.28 -3.01
CA TYR A 242 -7.78 -12.90 -2.55
C TYR A 242 -9.21 -12.45 -2.18
N GLU A 243 -10.22 -12.82 -2.97
CA GLU A 243 -11.63 -12.56 -2.67
C GLU A 243 -12.06 -13.19 -1.36
N LYS A 244 -11.71 -14.47 -1.12
CA LYS A 244 -12.01 -15.16 0.14
C LYS A 244 -11.47 -14.42 1.36
N ALA A 245 -10.26 -13.87 1.26
CA ALA A 245 -9.66 -13.07 2.35
C ALA A 245 -10.41 -11.75 2.57
N ILE A 246 -10.75 -11.01 1.50
CA ILE A 246 -11.58 -9.78 1.59
C ILE A 246 -12.89 -10.07 2.31
N LEU A 247 -13.58 -11.12 1.89
CA LEU A 247 -14.86 -11.51 2.51
C LEU A 247 -14.70 -11.93 3.97
N ALA A 248 -13.65 -12.67 4.30
CA ALA A 248 -13.38 -13.13 5.66
C ALA A 248 -13.14 -11.96 6.62
N TYR A 249 -12.30 -10.99 6.24
CA TYR A 249 -12.05 -9.79 7.04
C TYR A 249 -13.31 -8.91 7.16
N SER A 250 -14.05 -8.72 6.08
CA SER A 250 -15.29 -7.96 6.11
C SER A 250 -16.34 -8.62 7.01
N ASN A 251 -16.43 -9.95 7.01
CA ASN A 251 -17.33 -10.71 7.89
C ASN A 251 -16.92 -10.61 9.37
N ALA A 252 -15.64 -10.39 9.68
CA ALA A 252 -15.19 -10.06 11.02
C ALA A 252 -15.57 -8.64 11.46
N GLY A 253 -16.29 -7.90 10.61
CA GLY A 253 -16.86 -6.59 10.89
C GLY A 253 -15.84 -5.46 10.86
N VAL A 254 -14.83 -5.54 9.98
CA VAL A 254 -13.85 -4.48 9.71
C VAL A 254 -13.81 -4.15 8.22
N LYS A 255 -13.39 -2.93 7.87
CA LYS A 255 -13.15 -2.57 6.47
C LYS A 255 -11.86 -3.22 5.97
N VAL A 256 -11.79 -3.46 4.68
CA VAL A 256 -10.58 -3.92 4.01
C VAL A 256 -9.90 -2.73 3.32
N ASN A 257 -8.59 -2.64 3.48
CA ASN A 257 -7.76 -1.68 2.77
C ASN A 257 -6.77 -2.44 1.88
N ILE A 258 -6.68 -2.09 0.62
CA ILE A 258 -5.57 -2.51 -0.24
C ILE A 258 -4.51 -1.43 -0.10
N THR A 259 -3.38 -1.75 0.55
CA THR A 259 -2.53 -0.71 1.14
C THR A 259 -1.27 -0.40 0.34
N GLU A 260 -0.77 -1.37 -0.44
CA GLU A 260 0.55 -1.29 -1.07
C GLU A 260 0.57 -1.98 -2.44
N LEU A 261 -0.55 -1.89 -3.18
CA LEU A 261 -0.73 -2.61 -4.43
C LEU A 261 0.40 -2.34 -5.43
N GLU A 262 1.04 -3.39 -5.84
CA GLU A 262 1.97 -3.43 -6.96
C GLU A 262 2.01 -4.83 -7.56
N ILE A 263 2.16 -4.93 -8.87
CA ILE A 263 2.18 -6.21 -9.59
C ILE A 263 3.52 -6.37 -10.30
N SER A 264 4.41 -7.19 -9.73
CA SER A 264 5.69 -7.49 -10.36
C SER A 264 5.54 -8.57 -11.44
N ALA A 265 6.07 -8.28 -12.63
CA ALA A 265 6.20 -9.27 -13.71
C ALA A 265 7.49 -10.08 -13.62
N LEU A 266 8.35 -9.77 -12.66
CA LEU A 266 9.64 -10.42 -12.50
C LEU A 266 9.55 -11.66 -11.60
N PRO A 267 10.43 -12.66 -11.78
CA PRO A 267 10.48 -13.80 -10.90
C PRO A 267 10.76 -13.41 -9.44
N SER A 268 10.10 -14.10 -8.51
CA SER A 268 10.41 -14.00 -7.08
C SER A 268 11.23 -15.21 -6.67
N PRO A 269 12.40 -15.05 -6.03
CA PRO A 269 13.24 -16.16 -5.59
C PRO A 269 12.63 -16.95 -4.43
N TRP A 270 11.69 -16.38 -3.69
CA TRP A 270 11.05 -17.00 -2.53
C TRP A 270 9.55 -17.23 -2.69
N GLY A 271 9.06 -17.20 -3.91
CA GLY A 271 7.64 -17.31 -4.14
C GLY A 271 6.88 -16.09 -3.62
N SER A 272 6.61 -16.00 -2.34
CA SER A 272 5.65 -15.03 -1.79
C SER A 272 6.17 -14.11 -0.68
N SER A 273 7.45 -14.18 -0.29
CA SER A 273 7.95 -13.27 0.76
C SER A 273 7.97 -11.81 0.31
N ALA A 274 7.45 -10.92 1.14
CA ALA A 274 7.56 -9.47 1.02
C ALA A 274 8.35 -8.84 2.18
N ASN A 275 8.99 -9.65 3.03
CA ASN A 275 9.81 -9.16 4.14
C ASN A 275 11.04 -8.42 3.62
N VAL A 276 11.13 -7.12 3.88
CA VAL A 276 12.21 -6.23 3.40
C VAL A 276 13.60 -6.62 3.91
N SER A 277 13.69 -7.46 4.92
CA SER A 277 14.96 -8.00 5.42
C SER A 277 15.53 -9.14 4.56
N ASP A 278 14.70 -9.71 3.67
CA ASP A 278 15.07 -10.83 2.84
C ASP A 278 15.65 -10.31 1.51
N THR A 279 16.96 -10.36 1.38
CA THR A 279 17.67 -9.98 0.15
C THR A 279 18.41 -11.13 -0.45
N VAL A 280 18.47 -11.21 -1.77
CA VAL A 280 19.15 -12.25 -2.53
C VAL A 280 20.21 -11.65 -3.44
N ALA A 281 21.32 -12.37 -3.63
CA ALA A 281 22.34 -11.98 -4.59
C ALA A 281 21.77 -11.88 -6.01
N TYR A 282 22.25 -10.87 -6.75
CA TYR A 282 21.81 -10.68 -8.13
C TYR A 282 22.12 -11.90 -9.00
N GLN A 283 21.10 -12.36 -9.71
CA GLN A 283 21.19 -13.36 -10.75
C GLN A 283 20.48 -12.82 -11.99
N LYS A 284 21.07 -13.03 -13.16
CA LYS A 284 20.55 -12.51 -14.43
C LYS A 284 19.11 -12.96 -14.71
N GLU A 285 18.79 -14.17 -14.31
CA GLU A 285 17.48 -14.80 -14.44
C GLU A 285 16.39 -14.08 -13.63
N MET A 286 16.79 -13.37 -12.57
CA MET A 286 15.89 -12.55 -11.73
C MET A 286 15.64 -11.17 -12.30
N ASN A 287 16.26 -10.82 -13.43
CA ASN A 287 16.11 -9.53 -14.10
C ASN A 287 15.99 -9.69 -15.63
N PRO A 288 14.99 -10.45 -16.12
CA PRO A 288 14.89 -10.79 -17.54
C PRO A 288 14.51 -9.62 -18.45
N TYR A 289 13.94 -8.53 -17.92
CA TYR A 289 13.32 -7.48 -18.71
C TYR A 289 14.00 -6.10 -18.58
N THR A 290 15.33 -6.07 -18.66
CA THR A 290 16.11 -4.83 -18.49
C THR A 290 15.82 -3.71 -19.51
N LYS A 291 15.17 -4.04 -20.64
CA LYS A 291 14.85 -3.10 -21.74
C LYS A 291 13.35 -2.86 -21.92
N GLY A 292 12.53 -3.25 -20.96
CA GLY A 292 11.06 -3.18 -21.02
C GLY A 292 10.42 -4.56 -21.05
N LEU A 293 9.13 -4.62 -20.69
CA LEU A 293 8.35 -5.85 -20.74
C LEU A 293 8.10 -6.27 -22.20
N PRO A 294 8.27 -7.55 -22.55
CA PRO A 294 7.77 -8.08 -23.81
C PRO A 294 6.24 -7.86 -23.92
N LYS A 295 5.74 -7.65 -25.14
CA LYS A 295 4.33 -7.32 -25.36
C LYS A 295 3.35 -8.33 -24.76
N GLU A 296 3.67 -9.60 -24.83
CA GLU A 296 2.87 -10.67 -24.23
C GLU A 296 2.83 -10.59 -22.71
N VAL A 297 3.97 -10.28 -22.07
CA VAL A 297 4.06 -10.10 -20.60
C VAL A 297 3.31 -8.86 -20.18
N GLU A 298 3.45 -7.75 -20.93
CA GLU A 298 2.71 -6.52 -20.69
C GLU A 298 1.19 -6.75 -20.74
N MET A 299 0.69 -7.50 -21.73
CA MET A 299 -0.74 -7.83 -21.83
C MET A 299 -1.24 -8.66 -20.65
N LYS A 300 -0.46 -9.64 -20.20
CA LYS A 300 -0.80 -10.42 -18.99
C LYS A 300 -0.81 -9.53 -17.74
N TRP A 301 0.17 -8.66 -17.61
CA TRP A 301 0.29 -7.69 -16.51
C TRP A 301 -0.91 -6.71 -16.49
N GLU A 302 -1.30 -6.16 -17.63
CA GLU A 302 -2.51 -5.35 -17.75
C GLU A 302 -3.77 -6.10 -17.32
N LYS A 303 -3.93 -7.34 -17.82
CA LYS A 303 -5.07 -8.19 -17.47
C LYS A 303 -5.11 -8.41 -15.96
N ARG A 304 -3.96 -8.67 -15.33
CA ARG A 304 -3.87 -8.90 -13.89
C ARG A 304 -4.34 -7.69 -13.08
N TYR A 305 -3.95 -6.47 -13.47
CA TYR A 305 -4.47 -5.25 -12.88
C TYR A 305 -5.99 -5.12 -13.04
N LEU A 306 -6.51 -5.41 -14.21
CA LEU A 306 -7.96 -5.35 -14.48
C LEU A 306 -8.74 -6.39 -13.68
N ASP A 307 -8.20 -7.59 -13.50
CA ASP A 307 -8.81 -8.63 -12.66
C ASP A 307 -8.90 -8.16 -11.20
N PHE A 308 -7.83 -7.59 -10.63
CA PHE A 308 -7.86 -7.04 -9.27
C PHE A 308 -8.81 -5.86 -9.13
N PHE A 309 -8.76 -4.89 -10.03
CA PHE A 309 -9.68 -3.75 -9.97
C PHE A 309 -11.14 -4.17 -10.19
N GLY A 310 -11.40 -5.19 -10.99
CA GLY A 310 -12.72 -5.82 -11.14
C GLY A 310 -13.19 -6.40 -9.80
N LEU A 311 -12.35 -7.17 -9.13
CA LEU A 311 -12.63 -7.71 -7.79
C LEU A 311 -12.89 -6.59 -6.77
N PHE A 312 -12.07 -5.54 -6.75
CA PHE A 312 -12.25 -4.44 -5.80
C PHE A 312 -13.54 -3.68 -6.04
N LEU A 313 -13.94 -3.48 -7.28
CA LEU A 313 -15.22 -2.85 -7.64
C LEU A 313 -16.43 -3.72 -7.26
N GLN A 314 -16.32 -5.04 -7.41
CA GLN A 314 -17.35 -5.99 -6.96
C GLN A 314 -17.60 -5.87 -5.45
N HIS A 315 -16.56 -5.57 -4.66
CA HIS A 315 -16.62 -5.45 -3.20
C HIS A 315 -16.39 -4.02 -2.70
N LYS A 316 -16.76 -3.00 -3.49
CA LYS A 316 -16.55 -1.58 -3.15
C LYS A 316 -17.19 -1.14 -1.83
N ASP A 317 -18.26 -1.82 -1.40
CA ASP A 317 -18.92 -1.59 -0.10
C ASP A 317 -18.09 -2.06 1.11
N LYS A 318 -17.15 -2.99 0.90
CA LYS A 318 -16.26 -3.56 1.93
C LYS A 318 -14.90 -2.88 1.96
N ILE A 319 -14.46 -2.35 0.82
CA ILE A 319 -13.14 -1.75 0.65
C ILE A 319 -13.18 -0.25 0.95
N ARG A 320 -12.28 0.21 1.82
CA ARG A 320 -12.15 1.63 2.19
C ARG A 320 -11.24 2.39 1.25
N ARG A 321 -10.12 1.77 0.85
CA ARG A 321 -9.12 2.37 -0.04
C ARG A 321 -8.35 1.33 -0.83
N VAL A 322 -7.85 1.74 -2.00
CA VAL A 322 -6.87 1.01 -2.80
C VAL A 322 -5.68 1.93 -3.03
N THR A 323 -4.52 1.56 -2.53
CA THR A 323 -3.29 2.38 -2.55
C THR A 323 -2.20 1.65 -3.30
N LEU A 324 -1.59 2.29 -4.29
CA LEU A 324 -0.41 1.78 -4.99
C LEU A 324 0.85 2.07 -4.16
N TRP A 325 1.82 1.15 -4.14
CA TRP A 325 3.06 1.36 -3.38
C TRP A 325 4.12 2.09 -4.22
N GLY A 326 3.77 3.31 -4.61
CA GLY A 326 4.59 4.22 -5.40
C GLY A 326 3.84 4.80 -6.59
N VAL A 327 4.45 5.79 -7.23
CA VAL A 327 3.84 6.52 -8.35
C VAL A 327 4.30 5.97 -9.68
N THR A 328 5.61 5.87 -9.89
CA THR A 328 6.22 5.49 -11.18
C THR A 328 7.22 4.37 -11.02
N ASP A 329 7.37 3.54 -12.06
CA ASP A 329 8.29 2.42 -12.08
C ASP A 329 9.76 2.80 -11.78
N LYS A 330 10.18 4.04 -12.10
CA LYS A 330 11.55 4.48 -11.87
C LYS A 330 11.93 4.52 -10.39
N GLN A 331 10.95 4.77 -9.53
CA GLN A 331 11.13 4.93 -8.08
C GLN A 331 10.62 3.74 -7.28
N SER A 332 10.15 2.69 -7.94
CA SER A 332 9.69 1.49 -7.23
C SER A 332 10.84 0.87 -6.43
N TRP A 333 10.58 0.57 -5.16
CA TRP A 333 11.50 -0.17 -4.30
C TRP A 333 11.84 -1.57 -4.85
N LYS A 334 10.97 -2.14 -5.70
CA LYS A 334 11.18 -3.41 -6.41
C LYS A 334 12.37 -3.38 -7.37
N ASN A 335 12.90 -2.22 -7.71
CA ASN A 335 14.15 -2.13 -8.47
C ASN A 335 15.37 -2.61 -7.66
N ASP A 336 15.27 -2.63 -6.34
CA ASP A 336 16.34 -3.03 -5.44
C ASP A 336 15.93 -4.17 -4.49
N PHE A 337 14.69 -4.65 -4.57
CA PHE A 337 14.15 -5.72 -3.75
C PHE A 337 13.43 -6.77 -4.60
N PRO A 338 13.55 -8.06 -4.30
CA PRO A 338 14.46 -8.69 -3.34
C PRO A 338 15.90 -8.80 -3.85
N VAL A 339 16.13 -8.40 -5.08
CA VAL A 339 17.43 -8.45 -5.77
C VAL A 339 17.84 -7.03 -6.16
N LYS A 340 18.92 -6.54 -5.57
CA LYS A 340 19.41 -5.19 -5.83
C LYS A 340 19.83 -4.99 -7.29
N GLY A 341 19.46 -3.84 -7.86
CA GLY A 341 19.84 -3.43 -9.22
C GLY A 341 18.99 -4.07 -10.33
N ARG A 342 17.84 -4.67 -10.01
CA ARG A 342 16.91 -5.17 -11.04
C ARG A 342 16.02 -4.03 -11.58
N THR A 343 15.39 -4.29 -12.74
CA THR A 343 14.52 -3.33 -13.40
C THR A 343 13.09 -3.87 -13.39
N ASP A 344 12.24 -3.35 -12.51
CA ASP A 344 10.84 -3.77 -12.41
C ASP A 344 9.88 -2.72 -12.99
N TYR A 345 8.65 -3.14 -13.30
CA TYR A 345 7.61 -2.33 -13.95
C TYR A 345 6.25 -2.46 -13.23
N PRO A 346 6.19 -2.38 -11.89
CA PRO A 346 5.04 -2.86 -11.13
C PRO A 346 3.89 -1.85 -11.03
N LEU A 347 4.09 -0.59 -11.44
CA LEU A 347 3.16 0.52 -11.17
C LEU A 347 2.42 1.01 -12.43
N LEU A 348 1.44 1.88 -12.25
CA LEU A 348 0.56 2.36 -13.31
C LEU A 348 1.19 3.44 -14.21
N PHE A 349 2.27 4.09 -13.75
CA PHE A 349 3.02 5.07 -14.52
C PHE A 349 4.44 4.56 -14.78
N ASP A 350 4.93 4.81 -15.98
CA ASP A 350 6.20 4.27 -16.44
C ASP A 350 7.43 5.04 -15.89
N ARG A 351 8.62 4.62 -16.31
CA ARG A 351 9.90 5.25 -15.93
C ARG A 351 10.08 6.66 -16.48
N ASN A 352 9.26 7.09 -17.44
CA ASN A 352 9.27 8.42 -18.05
C ASN A 352 8.15 9.31 -17.51
N ASP A 353 7.49 8.90 -16.41
CA ASP A 353 6.34 9.58 -15.82
C ASP A 353 5.10 9.61 -16.75
N GLN A 354 5.00 8.63 -17.68
CA GLN A 354 3.88 8.53 -18.57
C GLN A 354 2.86 7.50 -18.06
N GLU A 355 1.60 7.79 -18.29
CA GLU A 355 0.50 6.90 -17.99
C GLU A 355 0.55 5.65 -18.86
N LYS A 356 0.57 4.46 -18.26
CA LYS A 356 0.45 3.20 -18.99
C LYS A 356 -1.00 2.99 -19.47
N PRO A 357 -1.23 2.29 -20.61
CA PRO A 357 -2.57 2.09 -21.16
C PRO A 357 -3.59 1.49 -20.20
N VAL A 358 -3.16 0.71 -19.23
CA VAL A 358 -4.01 0.08 -18.21
C VAL A 358 -4.77 1.11 -17.37
N VAL A 359 -4.26 2.31 -17.15
CA VAL A 359 -4.93 3.36 -16.36
C VAL A 359 -6.28 3.72 -16.98
N GLN A 360 -6.32 3.98 -18.28
CA GLN A 360 -7.58 4.30 -18.98
C GLN A 360 -8.54 3.12 -19.00
N LYS A 361 -8.02 1.89 -19.02
CA LYS A 361 -8.86 0.68 -18.92
C LYS A 361 -9.48 0.54 -17.54
N ILE A 362 -8.71 0.82 -16.46
CA ILE A 362 -9.18 0.85 -15.07
C ILE A 362 -10.26 1.93 -14.89
N ILE A 363 -10.03 3.14 -15.40
CA ILE A 363 -11.02 4.23 -15.36
C ILE A 363 -12.33 3.80 -16.02
N LYS A 364 -12.27 3.27 -17.24
CA LYS A 364 -13.45 2.78 -17.95
C LYS A 364 -14.15 1.63 -17.21
N LEU A 365 -13.40 0.78 -16.54
CA LEU A 365 -13.96 -0.30 -15.72
C LEU A 365 -14.71 0.28 -14.52
N ALA A 366 -14.15 1.28 -13.86
CA ALA A 366 -14.79 1.96 -12.73
C ALA A 366 -16.06 2.73 -13.15
N GLU A 367 -16.06 3.39 -14.31
CA GLU A 367 -17.22 4.13 -14.83
C GLU A 367 -18.42 3.25 -15.15
N LYS A 368 -18.20 1.95 -15.38
CA LYS A 368 -19.25 0.96 -15.68
C LYS A 368 -19.85 0.30 -14.43
N ASN A 369 -19.18 0.40 -13.27
CA ASN A 369 -19.55 -0.23 -12.00
C ASN A 369 -19.85 0.83 -10.92
#